data_ef53268f807885b5bd4b7af7db8222de
#
_entry.id   ef53268f807885b5bd4b7af7db8222de
#
_cell.length_a   1.000
_cell.length_b   1.000
_cell.length_c   1.000
_cell.angle_alpha   90.00
_cell.angle_beta   90.00
_cell.angle_gamma   90.00
#
_symmetry.space_group_name_H-M   'P 1'
#
loop_
_entity.id
_entity.type
_entity.pdbx_description
1 polymer ?
#
loop_
_entity_poly.entity_id
_entity_poly.type
_entity_poly.pdbx_seq_one_letter_code
_entity_poly.pdbx_strand_id
1 'polypeptide(L)'
;DPSTFKYGILNTITPPTDGSTANENLNFGWAHKVSEPGATSKRDTSSKYLFVSAPGHLSDTGVVYLYTWGVGADGSTYDTWTRDLQINAPDGGSGQRFGHRLEANDNGDILAVSSLAPGNAGKVEIFVRTSQANDGSTINSFSLVQTLTGIATDGSTLNTSFGESIAMSKDGTKLFVGAPGVDGTDTPDSGVVYIYKWNRDGSTNTYTLDQTINEPDTFSNAKFGSTLSVNHDGTRLMIGAEKAANPREMKFDSGETTFDLQDTRVVDLN
;
A
#
# COMPACT_ATOMS: atom_id res chain seq x y z
N ASP A 1 2.66 -4.10 -37.25
CA ASP A 1 1.55 -5.03 -37.24
C ASP A 1 1.09 -5.25 -35.78
N PRO A 2 -0.11 -4.77 -35.39
CA PRO A 2 -0.61 -4.93 -33.99
C PRO A 2 -0.86 -6.39 -33.60
N SER A 3 -0.90 -7.31 -34.55
CA SER A 3 -1.17 -8.73 -34.32
C SER A 3 0.03 -9.51 -33.71
N THR A 4 1.19 -8.88 -33.55
CA THR A 4 2.42 -9.55 -33.11
C THR A 4 2.85 -9.22 -31.68
N PHE A 5 2.12 -8.36 -30.96
CA PHE A 5 2.42 -8.12 -29.54
C PHE A 5 2.02 -9.34 -28.70
N LYS A 6 2.98 -10.23 -28.47
CA LYS A 6 2.83 -11.32 -27.50
C LYS A 6 3.44 -10.87 -26.16
N TYR A 7 2.62 -10.86 -25.12
CA TYR A 7 3.15 -10.75 -23.77
C TYR A 7 3.93 -12.03 -23.43
N GLY A 8 5.19 -11.88 -23.09
CA GLY A 8 6.07 -12.98 -22.64
C GLY A 8 6.58 -12.71 -21.24
N ILE A 9 6.91 -13.74 -20.50
CA ILE A 9 7.61 -13.62 -19.22
C ILE A 9 9.04 -13.17 -19.52
N LEU A 10 9.37 -11.92 -19.17
CA LEU A 10 10.72 -11.38 -19.34
C LEU A 10 11.65 -11.78 -18.19
N ASN A 11 11.12 -11.82 -16.97
CA ASN A 11 11.89 -12.13 -15.78
C ASN A 11 11.02 -12.78 -14.71
N THR A 12 11.61 -13.68 -13.92
CA THR A 12 10.97 -14.28 -12.74
C THR A 12 11.78 -13.94 -11.51
N ILE A 13 11.14 -13.30 -10.53
CA ILE A 13 11.75 -12.98 -9.25
C ILE A 13 11.41 -14.12 -8.28
N THR A 14 12.43 -14.82 -7.83
CA THR A 14 12.28 -15.88 -6.84
C THR A 14 12.45 -15.36 -5.42
N PRO A 15 11.82 -15.99 -4.42
CA PRO A 15 12.08 -15.66 -3.02
C PRO A 15 13.58 -15.72 -2.72
N PRO A 16 14.11 -14.76 -1.96
CA PRO A 16 15.51 -14.83 -1.54
C PRO A 16 15.77 -16.08 -0.70
N THR A 17 16.90 -16.74 -0.96
CA THR A 17 17.41 -17.81 -0.10
C THR A 17 18.44 -17.19 0.85
N ASP A 18 18.08 -17.01 2.09
CA ASP A 18 18.96 -16.45 3.13
C ASP A 18 19.66 -17.52 3.98
N GLY A 19 19.58 -18.76 3.55
CA GLY A 19 20.24 -19.90 4.21
C GLY A 19 19.42 -20.55 5.30
N SER A 20 18.20 -20.09 5.50
CA SER A 20 17.27 -20.65 6.47
C SER A 20 16.34 -21.72 5.87
N THR A 21 15.53 -22.33 6.70
CA THR A 21 14.74 -23.52 6.36
C THR A 21 13.61 -23.23 5.36
N ALA A 22 13.17 -24.23 4.63
CA ALA A 22 12.28 -24.19 3.45
C ALA A 22 10.91 -23.47 3.57
N ASN A 23 10.62 -22.82 4.71
CA ASN A 23 9.33 -22.17 4.96
C ASN A 23 9.42 -20.65 5.25
N GLU A 24 10.55 -20.02 5.01
CA GLU A 24 10.78 -18.66 5.53
C GLU A 24 10.16 -17.55 4.71
N ASN A 25 9.93 -17.78 3.43
CA ASN A 25 9.32 -16.79 2.56
C ASN A 25 7.93 -17.22 2.09
N LEU A 26 7.10 -17.72 3.02
CA LEU A 26 5.72 -18.06 2.72
C LEU A 26 4.96 -16.81 2.21
N ASN A 27 4.20 -17.02 1.14
CA ASN A 27 3.45 -15.98 0.47
C ASN A 27 4.32 -14.85 -0.16
N PHE A 28 5.54 -15.15 -0.59
CA PHE A 28 6.32 -14.20 -1.41
C PHE A 28 5.53 -13.79 -2.67
N GLY A 29 5.45 -12.48 -2.94
CA GLY A 29 4.63 -11.93 -4.01
C GLY A 29 3.17 -11.68 -3.62
N TRP A 30 2.80 -11.82 -2.35
CA TRP A 30 1.44 -11.58 -1.86
C TRP A 30 0.93 -10.17 -2.21
N ALA A 31 1.74 -9.15 -1.94
CA ALA A 31 1.52 -7.80 -2.43
C ALA A 31 2.79 -7.29 -3.11
N HIS A 32 2.62 -6.45 -4.12
CA HIS A 32 3.73 -5.84 -4.83
C HIS A 32 3.35 -4.45 -5.34
N LYS A 33 4.34 -3.56 -5.43
CA LYS A 33 4.19 -2.21 -5.97
C LYS A 33 5.41 -1.82 -6.76
N VAL A 34 5.20 -1.29 -7.96
CA VAL A 34 6.24 -0.67 -8.78
C VAL A 34 6.15 0.84 -8.64
N SER A 35 7.30 1.49 -8.46
CA SER A 35 7.47 2.94 -8.47
C SER A 35 8.45 3.32 -9.57
N GLU A 36 8.11 4.31 -10.38
CA GLU A 36 8.89 4.76 -11.54
C GLU A 36 9.15 6.27 -11.46
N PRO A 37 10.17 6.71 -10.69
CA PRO A 37 10.48 8.12 -10.55
C PRO A 37 10.75 8.79 -11.89
N GLY A 38 9.98 9.85 -12.20
CA GLY A 38 10.27 10.71 -13.36
C GLY A 38 10.21 10.05 -14.72
N ALA A 39 9.54 8.89 -14.86
CA ALA A 39 9.42 8.17 -16.13
C ALA A 39 8.78 9.04 -17.21
N THR A 40 9.61 9.71 -18.03
CA THR A 40 9.17 10.56 -19.13
C THR A 40 9.18 9.84 -20.48
N SER A 41 9.80 8.67 -20.57
CA SER A 41 9.89 7.88 -21.81
C SER A 41 9.98 6.38 -21.52
N LYS A 42 9.63 5.56 -22.52
CA LYS A 42 9.70 4.08 -22.46
C LYS A 42 11.13 3.51 -22.30
N ARG A 43 12.15 4.34 -22.38
CA ARG A 43 13.58 3.99 -22.23
C ARG A 43 14.25 4.79 -21.13
N ASP A 44 13.46 5.27 -20.16
CA ASP A 44 14.04 6.00 -19.04
C ASP A 44 14.92 5.05 -18.23
N THR A 45 16.20 5.42 -18.08
CA THR A 45 17.18 4.71 -17.26
C THR A 45 17.10 5.12 -15.79
N SER A 46 16.08 5.90 -15.41
CA SER A 46 15.83 6.26 -14.01
C SER A 46 15.58 4.99 -13.19
N SER A 47 16.07 5.01 -11.97
CA SER A 47 15.94 3.89 -11.04
C SER A 47 14.47 3.57 -10.82
N LYS A 48 14.05 2.36 -11.18
CA LYS A 48 12.72 1.84 -10.86
C LYS A 48 12.80 1.01 -9.59
N TYR A 49 11.77 1.09 -8.79
CA TYR A 49 11.68 0.35 -7.53
C TYR A 49 10.53 -0.64 -7.60
N LEU A 50 10.77 -1.86 -7.15
CA LEU A 50 9.74 -2.87 -6.97
C LEU A 50 9.78 -3.34 -5.53
N PHE A 51 8.70 -3.12 -4.83
CA PHE A 51 8.47 -3.66 -3.49
C PHE A 51 7.69 -4.96 -3.61
N VAL A 52 8.14 -6.01 -2.92
CA VAL A 52 7.50 -7.33 -2.90
C VAL A 52 7.41 -7.81 -1.47
N SER A 53 6.23 -8.19 -1.03
CA SER A 53 6.02 -8.70 0.33
C SER A 53 6.01 -10.21 0.41
N ALA A 54 6.32 -10.71 1.61
CA ALA A 54 6.15 -12.08 2.05
C ALA A 54 5.57 -12.07 3.48
N PRO A 55 4.26 -11.89 3.66
CA PRO A 55 3.66 -11.75 5.00
C PRO A 55 3.74 -13.01 5.85
N GLY A 56 3.95 -14.17 5.24
CA GLY A 56 4.17 -15.45 5.95
C GLY A 56 5.62 -15.70 6.38
N HIS A 57 6.54 -14.76 6.13
CA HIS A 57 7.94 -14.90 6.51
C HIS A 57 8.10 -15.01 8.03
N LEU A 58 9.00 -15.92 8.51
CA LEU A 58 9.33 -16.14 9.93
C LEU A 58 8.09 -16.24 10.84
N SER A 59 7.30 -17.30 10.64
CA SER A 59 6.08 -17.55 11.45
C SER A 59 5.08 -16.38 11.40
N ASP A 60 4.78 -15.90 10.21
CA ASP A 60 3.86 -14.79 9.95
C ASP A 60 4.30 -13.46 10.58
N THR A 61 5.57 -13.24 10.82
CA THR A 61 6.11 -11.92 11.16
C THR A 61 5.98 -10.99 9.97
N GLY A 62 6.38 -11.48 8.79
CA GLY A 62 6.32 -10.76 7.54
C GLY A 62 7.57 -9.94 7.21
N VAL A 63 7.76 -9.70 5.94
CA VAL A 63 8.89 -8.94 5.40
C VAL A 63 8.52 -8.29 4.08
N VAL A 64 9.17 -7.17 3.74
CA VAL A 64 9.11 -6.53 2.43
C VAL A 64 10.51 -6.45 1.84
N TYR A 65 10.64 -6.84 0.58
CA TYR A 65 11.87 -6.74 -0.19
C TYR A 65 11.78 -5.60 -1.19
N LEU A 66 12.84 -4.82 -1.28
CA LEU A 66 13.06 -3.84 -2.32
C LEU A 66 13.96 -4.43 -3.40
N TYR A 67 13.50 -4.32 -4.64
CA TYR A 67 14.29 -4.59 -5.83
C TYR A 67 14.45 -3.30 -6.63
N THR A 68 15.64 -3.11 -7.20
CA THR A 68 15.94 -2.01 -8.10
C THR A 68 16.12 -2.53 -9.51
N TRP A 69 15.60 -1.80 -10.49
CA TRP A 69 15.88 -2.02 -11.90
C TRP A 69 17.08 -1.17 -12.27
N GLY A 70 18.12 -1.76 -12.73
CA GLY A 70 19.30 -0.96 -12.96
C GLY A 70 20.40 -1.61 -13.74
N VAL A 71 21.40 -0.80 -13.96
CA VAL A 71 22.69 -1.12 -14.56
C VAL A 71 23.49 -1.94 -13.55
N GLY A 72 24.04 -3.07 -14.00
CA GLY A 72 24.97 -3.84 -13.17
C GLY A 72 26.19 -3.01 -12.78
N ALA A 73 26.87 -3.39 -11.72
CA ALA A 73 28.06 -2.70 -11.20
C ALA A 73 29.20 -2.57 -12.23
N ASP A 74 29.15 -3.31 -13.33
CA ASP A 74 30.09 -3.28 -14.44
C ASP A 74 29.68 -2.33 -15.59
N GLY A 75 28.58 -1.56 -15.41
CA GLY A 75 28.05 -0.65 -16.42
C GLY A 75 27.26 -1.34 -17.53
N SER A 76 27.05 -2.65 -17.46
CA SER A 76 26.15 -3.36 -18.38
C SER A 76 24.70 -3.08 -17.98
N THR A 77 23.86 -2.76 -18.97
CA THR A 77 22.41 -2.63 -18.76
C THR A 77 21.81 -4.02 -18.65
N TYR A 78 21.52 -4.45 -17.45
CA TYR A 78 20.72 -5.65 -17.23
C TYR A 78 19.27 -5.24 -17.16
N ASP A 79 18.47 -5.72 -18.10
CA ASP A 79 17.00 -5.65 -18.00
C ASP A 79 16.53 -6.64 -16.92
N THR A 80 16.95 -6.43 -15.67
CA THR A 80 16.66 -7.31 -14.55
C THR A 80 16.46 -6.55 -13.24
N TRP A 81 15.67 -7.15 -12.35
CA TRP A 81 15.47 -6.69 -10.99
C TRP A 81 16.56 -7.29 -10.08
N THR A 82 17.25 -6.43 -9.36
CA THR A 82 18.24 -6.85 -8.36
C THR A 82 17.71 -6.51 -6.97
N ARG A 83 17.76 -7.50 -6.04
CA ARG A 83 17.40 -7.25 -4.65
C ARG A 83 18.40 -6.28 -4.02
N ASP A 84 17.87 -5.20 -3.47
CA ASP A 84 18.66 -4.12 -2.85
C ASP A 84 18.53 -4.14 -1.32
N LEU A 85 17.31 -4.27 -0.79
CA LEU A 85 17.03 -4.13 0.63
C LEU A 85 15.98 -5.13 1.11
N GLN A 86 16.08 -5.48 2.40
CA GLN A 86 15.04 -6.16 3.17
C GLN A 86 14.55 -5.24 4.28
N ILE A 87 13.24 -5.04 4.36
CA ILE A 87 12.55 -4.26 5.38
C ILE A 87 11.80 -5.23 6.27
N ASN A 88 12.26 -5.39 7.50
CA ASN A 88 11.63 -6.28 8.48
C ASN A 88 10.48 -5.57 9.19
N ALA A 89 9.54 -6.37 9.72
CA ALA A 89 8.51 -5.87 10.60
C ALA A 89 9.14 -5.14 11.81
N PRO A 90 8.77 -3.88 12.08
CA PRO A 90 9.40 -3.10 13.15
C PRO A 90 9.30 -3.73 14.53
N ASP A 91 8.17 -4.37 14.84
CA ASP A 91 7.91 -4.99 16.13
C ASP A 91 8.49 -6.42 16.23
N GLY A 92 8.86 -7.04 15.13
CA GLY A 92 9.39 -8.40 15.05
C GLY A 92 8.46 -9.49 15.61
N GLY A 93 7.18 -9.16 15.83
CA GLY A 93 6.20 -10.06 16.44
C GLY A 93 5.70 -11.13 15.46
N SER A 94 5.65 -12.40 15.91
CA SER A 94 5.03 -13.50 15.17
C SER A 94 3.53 -13.23 14.96
N GLY A 95 3.00 -13.63 13.80
CA GLY A 95 1.58 -13.49 13.47
C GLY A 95 1.15 -12.09 13.02
N GLN A 96 2.07 -11.13 12.91
CA GLN A 96 1.76 -9.75 12.50
C GLN A 96 1.38 -9.62 11.03
N ARG A 97 1.90 -10.49 10.16
CA ARG A 97 1.70 -10.47 8.72
C ARG A 97 2.06 -9.13 8.07
N PHE A 98 3.19 -8.55 8.49
CA PHE A 98 3.75 -7.35 7.87
C PHE A 98 3.93 -7.55 6.36
N GLY A 99 3.44 -6.63 5.54
CA GLY A 99 3.37 -6.79 4.09
C GLY A 99 2.05 -7.36 3.59
N HIS A 100 0.97 -7.36 4.41
CA HIS A 100 -0.36 -7.77 3.94
C HIS A 100 -0.82 -6.92 2.75
N ARG A 101 -0.59 -5.61 2.78
CA ARG A 101 -0.73 -4.70 1.63
C ARG A 101 0.47 -3.77 1.55
N LEU A 102 0.75 -3.30 0.34
CA LEU A 102 1.82 -2.35 0.06
C LEU A 102 1.29 -1.22 -0.83
N GLU A 103 1.67 0.00 -0.52
CA GLU A 103 1.58 1.14 -1.43
C GLU A 103 2.84 1.98 -1.34
N ALA A 104 3.25 2.55 -2.46
CA ALA A 104 4.36 3.48 -2.53
C ALA A 104 4.03 4.59 -3.52
N ASN A 105 4.56 5.78 -3.26
CA ASN A 105 4.46 6.87 -4.23
C ASN A 105 5.36 6.62 -5.45
N ASP A 106 5.17 7.38 -6.51
CA ASP A 106 5.93 7.23 -7.76
C ASP A 106 7.44 7.36 -7.59
N ASN A 107 7.89 8.23 -6.68
CA ASN A 107 9.31 8.40 -6.41
C ASN A 107 9.91 7.21 -5.64
N GLY A 108 9.07 6.33 -5.07
CA GLY A 108 9.52 5.24 -4.23
C GLY A 108 10.22 5.70 -2.95
N ASP A 109 9.93 6.93 -2.49
CA ASP A 109 10.51 7.49 -1.27
C ASP A 109 9.57 7.43 -0.06
N ILE A 110 8.28 7.18 -0.28
CA ILE A 110 7.28 6.90 0.75
C ILE A 110 6.71 5.51 0.50
N LEU A 111 6.77 4.66 1.51
CA LEU A 111 6.23 3.30 1.49
C LEU A 111 5.27 3.12 2.66
N ALA A 112 4.03 2.73 2.38
CA ALA A 112 3.03 2.31 3.36
C ALA A 112 2.90 0.78 3.34
N VAL A 113 2.99 0.15 4.48
CA VAL A 113 2.92 -1.30 4.65
C VAL A 113 1.88 -1.63 5.71
N SER A 114 0.89 -2.45 5.38
CA SER A 114 -0.05 -2.91 6.40
C SER A 114 0.38 -4.21 7.04
N SER A 115 0.04 -4.33 8.32
CA SER A 115 0.15 -5.54 9.13
C SER A 115 -1.24 -5.90 9.64
N LEU A 116 -1.72 -7.07 9.27
CA LEU A 116 -3.07 -7.53 9.61
C LEU A 116 -3.02 -8.89 10.30
N ALA A 117 -2.75 -8.86 11.59
CA ALA A 117 -2.79 -10.05 12.42
C ALA A 117 -4.25 -10.47 12.68
N PRO A 118 -4.60 -11.77 12.58
CA PRO A 118 -5.94 -12.24 12.89
C PRO A 118 -6.39 -11.85 14.30
N GLY A 119 -7.57 -11.27 14.42
CA GLY A 119 -8.16 -10.85 15.70
C GLY A 119 -7.58 -9.54 16.28
N ASN A 120 -6.72 -8.85 15.57
CA ASN A 120 -6.17 -7.55 15.97
C ASN A 120 -6.78 -6.40 15.14
N ALA A 121 -6.57 -5.19 15.62
CA ALA A 121 -7.03 -3.97 14.96
C ALA A 121 -6.47 -3.78 13.54
N GLY A 122 -5.28 -4.31 13.27
CA GLY A 122 -4.48 -3.96 12.11
C GLY A 122 -3.74 -2.62 12.31
N LYS A 123 -2.72 -2.40 11.49
CA LYS A 123 -1.94 -1.16 11.47
C LYS A 123 -1.35 -0.90 10.09
N VAL A 124 -0.98 0.34 9.82
CA VAL A 124 -0.23 0.74 8.64
C VAL A 124 1.03 1.48 9.08
N GLU A 125 2.16 0.96 8.67
CA GLU A 125 3.49 1.47 9.00
C GLU A 125 4.04 2.26 7.82
N ILE A 126 4.44 3.50 8.08
CA ILE A 126 4.92 4.44 7.07
C ILE A 126 6.44 4.53 7.16
N PHE A 127 7.07 4.23 6.05
CA PHE A 127 8.51 4.31 5.89
C PHE A 127 8.87 5.40 4.90
N VAL A 128 9.94 6.12 5.19
CA VAL A 128 10.53 7.10 4.28
C VAL A 128 11.93 6.64 3.91
N ARG A 129 12.22 6.72 2.62
CA ARG A 129 13.55 6.38 2.11
C ARG A 129 14.54 7.47 2.51
N THR A 130 15.62 7.03 3.11
CA THR A 130 16.80 7.85 3.37
C THR A 130 17.92 7.34 2.48
N SER A 131 18.32 8.11 1.48
CA SER A 131 19.51 7.79 0.68
C SER A 131 20.72 8.38 1.38
N GLN A 132 21.68 7.53 1.75
CA GLN A 132 22.99 8.00 2.20
C GLN A 132 24.02 7.69 1.13
N ALA A 133 24.59 8.74 0.58
CA ALA A 133 25.75 8.64 -0.31
C ALA A 133 27.00 9.06 0.52
N ASN A 134 27.75 8.07 1.03
CA ASN A 134 28.96 8.38 1.79
C ASN A 134 30.25 8.12 1.02
N ASP A 135 30.22 7.45 -0.14
CA ASP A 135 31.41 7.04 -0.88
C ASP A 135 31.17 6.85 -2.40
N GLY A 136 30.11 7.45 -2.93
CA GLY A 136 29.72 7.28 -4.34
C GLY A 136 28.80 6.07 -4.58
N SER A 137 28.48 5.28 -3.55
CA SER A 137 27.43 4.25 -3.59
C SER A 137 26.14 4.79 -2.97
N THR A 138 25.04 4.70 -3.69
CA THR A 138 23.72 5.03 -3.14
C THR A 138 23.18 3.82 -2.39
N ILE A 139 23.22 3.84 -1.06
CA ILE A 139 22.59 2.81 -0.23
C ILE A 139 21.15 3.25 0.01
N ASN A 140 20.19 2.50 -0.51
CA ASN A 140 18.79 2.70 -0.14
C ASN A 140 18.57 2.19 1.28
N SER A 141 17.98 3.03 2.12
CA SER A 141 17.49 2.63 3.44
C SER A 141 16.10 3.23 3.65
N PHE A 142 15.28 2.54 4.44
CA PHE A 142 13.95 3.00 4.83
C PHE A 142 13.89 3.10 6.34
N SER A 143 13.45 4.26 6.82
CA SER A 143 13.23 4.51 8.24
C SER A 143 11.72 4.54 8.53
N LEU A 144 11.28 3.81 9.55
CA LEU A 144 9.93 3.94 10.07
C LEU A 144 9.76 5.35 10.64
N VAL A 145 8.78 6.09 10.13
CA VAL A 145 8.48 7.46 10.58
C VAL A 145 7.16 7.54 11.33
N GLN A 146 6.24 6.59 11.08
CA GLN A 146 4.92 6.62 11.71
C GLN A 146 4.27 5.23 11.68
N THR A 147 3.48 4.94 12.71
CA THR A 147 2.53 3.81 12.73
C THR A 147 1.13 4.39 12.87
N LEU A 148 0.26 4.06 11.92
CA LEU A 148 -1.16 4.41 11.93
C LEU A 148 -1.95 3.20 12.44
N THR A 149 -2.93 3.46 13.30
CA THR A 149 -3.85 2.44 13.83
C THR A 149 -5.28 2.90 13.64
N GLY A 150 -6.19 1.96 13.37
CA GLY A 150 -7.61 2.24 13.33
C GLY A 150 -8.18 2.42 14.74
N ILE A 151 -9.13 3.35 14.85
CA ILE A 151 -9.93 3.54 16.06
C ILE A 151 -11.39 3.37 15.64
N ALA A 152 -12.09 2.41 16.22
CA ALA A 152 -13.51 2.25 16.02
C ALA A 152 -14.30 3.43 16.62
N THR A 153 -15.53 3.62 16.17
CA THR A 153 -16.41 4.71 16.62
C THR A 153 -16.70 4.67 18.13
N ASP A 154 -16.63 3.49 18.73
CA ASP A 154 -16.75 3.27 20.17
C ASP A 154 -15.44 3.46 20.95
N GLY A 155 -14.35 3.82 20.26
CA GLY A 155 -13.02 3.93 20.83
C GLY A 155 -12.27 2.61 20.98
N SER A 156 -12.87 1.47 20.58
CA SER A 156 -12.17 0.19 20.58
C SER A 156 -11.15 0.12 19.44
N THR A 157 -10.13 -0.70 19.63
CA THR A 157 -9.12 -0.96 18.61
C THR A 157 -9.17 -2.42 18.13
N LEU A 158 -10.15 -3.20 18.57
CA LEU A 158 -10.24 -4.63 18.28
C LEU A 158 -11.01 -4.87 16.98
N ASN A 159 -10.53 -5.81 16.18
CA ASN A 159 -11.19 -6.33 14.98
C ASN A 159 -11.54 -5.29 13.89
N THR A 160 -10.93 -4.13 13.89
CA THR A 160 -11.23 -3.09 12.88
C THR A 160 -10.76 -3.45 11.48
N SER A 161 -9.85 -4.41 11.34
CA SER A 161 -9.18 -4.78 10.09
C SER A 161 -8.57 -3.56 9.38
N PHE A 162 -8.03 -2.60 10.16
CA PHE A 162 -7.40 -1.40 9.62
C PHE A 162 -6.18 -1.78 8.78
N GLY A 163 -6.16 -1.31 7.52
CA GLY A 163 -5.13 -1.69 6.55
C GLY A 163 -5.44 -2.96 5.75
N GLU A 164 -6.69 -3.50 5.83
CA GLU A 164 -7.15 -4.56 4.92
C GLU A 164 -6.99 -4.14 3.46
N SER A 165 -7.22 -2.88 3.16
CA SER A 165 -6.92 -2.24 1.90
C SER A 165 -6.22 -0.90 2.13
N ILE A 166 -5.26 -0.57 1.27
CA ILE A 166 -4.60 0.73 1.23
C ILE A 166 -4.50 1.20 -0.22
N ALA A 167 -4.56 2.51 -0.42
CA ALA A 167 -4.30 3.14 -1.70
C ALA A 167 -3.57 4.47 -1.46
N MET A 168 -2.73 4.90 -2.38
CA MET A 168 -1.93 6.11 -2.26
C MET A 168 -1.99 6.92 -3.56
N SER A 169 -2.11 8.25 -3.47
CA SER A 169 -1.92 9.12 -4.63
C SER A 169 -0.49 9.01 -5.14
N LYS A 170 -0.31 9.23 -6.44
CA LYS A 170 0.99 9.05 -7.11
C LYS A 170 2.12 9.87 -6.51
N ASP A 171 1.81 11.08 -6.05
CA ASP A 171 2.75 11.99 -5.39
C ASP A 171 2.98 11.68 -3.89
N GLY A 172 2.22 10.74 -3.32
CA GLY A 172 2.27 10.37 -1.91
C GLY A 172 1.62 11.37 -0.96
N THR A 173 0.92 12.40 -1.48
CA THR A 173 0.31 13.42 -0.63
C THR A 173 -0.94 12.94 0.09
N LYS A 174 -1.60 11.90 -0.42
CA LYS A 174 -2.79 11.30 0.18
C LYS A 174 -2.62 9.78 0.34
N LEU A 175 -3.01 9.29 1.50
CA LEU A 175 -3.08 7.86 1.81
C LEU A 175 -4.51 7.52 2.26
N PHE A 176 -5.04 6.47 1.69
CA PHE A 176 -6.38 5.95 1.97
C PHE A 176 -6.25 4.58 2.62
N VAL A 177 -6.93 4.39 3.73
CA VAL A 177 -6.84 3.14 4.51
C VAL A 177 -8.24 2.63 4.81
N GLY A 178 -8.54 1.42 4.35
CA GLY A 178 -9.79 0.73 4.65
C GLY A 178 -9.71 -0.02 5.97
N ALA A 179 -10.82 0.00 6.70
CA ALA A 179 -11.04 -0.70 7.94
C ALA A 179 -12.44 -1.34 7.95
N PRO A 180 -12.63 -2.43 7.18
CA PRO A 180 -13.96 -3.01 6.95
C PRO A 180 -14.59 -3.68 8.17
N GLY A 181 -13.82 -3.94 9.23
CA GLY A 181 -14.33 -4.49 10.49
C GLY A 181 -14.72 -3.45 11.52
N VAL A 182 -14.75 -2.16 11.17
CA VAL A 182 -15.23 -1.13 12.09
C VAL A 182 -16.76 -1.20 12.17
N ASP A 183 -17.28 -1.22 13.40
CA ASP A 183 -18.71 -1.15 13.67
C ASP A 183 -19.23 0.28 13.52
N GLY A 184 -20.35 0.43 12.84
CA GLY A 184 -21.15 1.66 12.87
C GLY A 184 -22.10 1.65 14.07
N THR A 185 -22.87 2.73 14.25
CA THR A 185 -23.92 2.77 15.26
C THR A 185 -25.00 1.74 14.90
N ASP A 186 -25.17 0.73 15.73
CA ASP A 186 -26.14 -0.37 15.54
C ASP A 186 -25.91 -1.23 14.27
N THR A 187 -24.75 -1.11 13.61
CA THR A 187 -24.40 -1.82 12.38
C THR A 187 -23.03 -2.48 12.48
N PRO A 188 -22.94 -3.73 12.96
CA PRO A 188 -21.66 -4.44 13.06
C PRO A 188 -21.01 -4.60 11.67
N ASP A 189 -19.66 -4.48 11.62
CA ASP A 189 -18.84 -4.64 10.41
C ASP A 189 -19.35 -3.77 9.22
N SER A 190 -19.84 -2.56 9.49
CA SER A 190 -20.27 -1.66 8.41
C SER A 190 -19.08 -1.16 7.59
N GLY A 191 -17.97 -0.94 8.25
CA GLY A 191 -16.71 -0.50 7.66
C GLY A 191 -16.53 1.00 7.53
N VAL A 192 -15.28 1.41 7.49
CA VAL A 192 -14.85 2.80 7.44
C VAL A 192 -13.64 2.94 6.53
N VAL A 193 -13.50 4.11 5.87
CA VAL A 193 -12.30 4.50 5.16
C VAL A 193 -11.72 5.76 5.79
N TYR A 194 -10.43 5.72 6.12
CA TYR A 194 -9.68 6.85 6.64
C TYR A 194 -8.86 7.47 5.52
N ILE A 195 -8.85 8.79 5.44
CA ILE A 195 -8.08 9.58 4.49
C ILE A 195 -7.07 10.40 5.26
N TYR A 196 -5.81 10.23 4.89
CA TYR A 196 -4.70 10.93 5.51
C TYR A 196 -4.03 11.85 4.49
N LYS A 197 -3.61 13.02 4.94
CA LYS A 197 -2.77 13.95 4.20
C LYS A 197 -1.34 13.96 4.71
N TRP A 198 -0.39 13.98 3.79
CA TRP A 198 1.02 14.08 4.10
C TRP A 198 1.39 15.50 4.51
N ASN A 199 1.92 15.65 5.71
CA ASN A 199 2.49 16.91 6.18
C ASN A 199 3.99 16.91 5.96
N ARG A 200 4.43 17.85 5.13
CA ARG A 200 5.83 18.14 4.92
C ARG A 200 6.14 19.55 5.43
N ASP A 201 6.18 19.73 6.74
CA ASP A 201 6.46 21.02 7.39
C ASP A 201 7.96 21.26 7.67
N GLY A 202 8.82 20.43 7.11
CA GLY A 202 10.28 20.51 7.26
C GLY A 202 10.85 19.81 8.49
N SER A 203 10.04 19.49 9.49
CA SER A 203 10.48 18.78 10.71
C SER A 203 9.79 17.45 10.94
N THR A 204 8.57 17.28 10.46
CA THR A 204 7.80 16.04 10.61
C THR A 204 7.29 15.55 9.25
N ASN A 205 7.84 14.42 8.82
CA ASN A 205 7.36 13.72 7.63
C ASN A 205 6.31 12.68 8.08
N THR A 206 5.05 13.11 8.27
CA THR A 206 3.98 12.26 8.79
C THR A 206 2.66 12.48 8.07
N TYR A 207 1.80 11.46 8.08
CA TYR A 207 0.40 11.58 7.69
C TYR A 207 -0.46 12.07 8.85
N THR A 208 -1.34 13.01 8.60
CA THR A 208 -2.39 13.43 9.54
C THR A 208 -3.75 13.02 9.01
N LEU A 209 -4.64 12.55 9.88
CA LEU A 209 -6.01 12.24 9.51
C LEU A 209 -6.72 13.49 9.03
N ASP A 210 -7.24 13.44 7.82
CA ASP A 210 -7.95 14.52 7.16
C ASP A 210 -9.46 14.30 7.17
N GLN A 211 -9.89 13.07 6.84
CA GLN A 211 -11.31 12.71 6.75
C GLN A 211 -11.53 11.26 7.12
N THR A 212 -12.71 10.98 7.66
CA THR A 212 -13.24 9.62 7.86
C THR A 212 -14.52 9.49 7.04
N ILE A 213 -14.65 8.44 6.25
CA ILE A 213 -15.83 8.13 5.46
C ILE A 213 -16.45 6.86 6.02
N ASN A 214 -17.65 6.97 6.56
CA ASN A 214 -18.44 5.83 7.00
C ASN A 214 -19.25 5.24 5.85
N GLU A 215 -19.67 3.99 5.98
CA GLU A 215 -20.62 3.38 5.06
C GLU A 215 -21.92 4.21 5.04
N PRO A 216 -22.35 4.71 3.85
CA PRO A 216 -23.44 5.69 3.78
C PRO A 216 -24.83 5.12 3.99
N ASP A 217 -25.05 3.84 3.68
CA ASP A 217 -26.38 3.21 3.71
C ASP A 217 -26.65 2.44 5.00
N THR A 218 -25.72 2.44 5.95
CA THR A 218 -25.83 1.80 7.27
C THR A 218 -26.19 0.31 7.22
N PHE A 219 -25.57 -0.45 6.30
CA PHE A 219 -25.74 -1.90 6.22
C PHE A 219 -24.79 -2.62 7.18
N SER A 220 -25.35 -3.53 7.99
CA SER A 220 -24.55 -4.44 8.79
C SER A 220 -23.74 -5.40 7.89
N ASN A 221 -22.49 -5.62 8.26
CA ASN A 221 -21.56 -6.45 7.52
C ASN A 221 -21.33 -5.99 6.06
N ALA A 222 -21.49 -4.72 5.76
CA ALA A 222 -21.21 -4.15 4.45
C ALA A 222 -19.73 -4.26 4.10
N LYS A 223 -18.86 -4.21 5.13
CA LYS A 223 -17.40 -4.24 5.00
C LYS A 223 -16.90 -3.17 4.02
N PHE A 224 -17.43 -1.98 4.15
CA PHE A 224 -17.02 -0.81 3.39
C PHE A 224 -15.53 -0.53 3.61
N GLY A 225 -14.80 -0.31 2.53
CA GLY A 225 -13.35 -0.19 2.59
C GLY A 225 -12.60 -1.53 2.47
N SER A 226 -13.26 -2.64 2.12
CA SER A 226 -12.58 -3.92 1.85
C SER A 226 -11.61 -3.85 0.67
N THR A 227 -11.91 -3.00 -0.32
CA THR A 227 -11.02 -2.70 -1.43
C THR A 227 -11.02 -1.20 -1.73
N LEU A 228 -9.87 -0.67 -2.11
CA LEU A 228 -9.68 0.72 -2.47
C LEU A 228 -8.93 0.84 -3.79
N SER A 229 -9.31 1.81 -4.60
CA SER A 229 -8.56 2.22 -5.78
C SER A 229 -8.66 3.72 -5.95
N VAL A 230 -7.54 4.38 -6.17
CA VAL A 230 -7.45 5.84 -6.30
C VAL A 230 -6.84 6.21 -7.65
N ASN A 231 -7.31 7.30 -8.24
CA ASN A 231 -6.69 7.86 -9.43
C ASN A 231 -5.35 8.53 -9.10
N HIS A 232 -4.58 8.86 -10.13
CA HIS A 232 -3.23 9.39 -10.06
C HIS A 232 -3.06 10.57 -9.08
N ASP A 233 -3.95 11.55 -9.12
CA ASP A 233 -3.89 12.80 -8.34
C ASP A 233 -4.61 12.70 -6.97
N GLY A 234 -5.15 11.54 -6.63
CA GLY A 234 -5.85 11.35 -5.37
C GLY A 234 -7.17 12.13 -5.26
N THR A 235 -7.82 12.45 -6.39
CA THR A 235 -9.09 13.22 -6.40
C THR A 235 -10.32 12.35 -6.58
N ARG A 236 -10.14 11.08 -7.02
CA ARG A 236 -11.21 10.10 -7.18
C ARG A 236 -10.84 8.82 -6.48
N LEU A 237 -11.71 8.34 -5.64
CA LEU A 237 -11.55 7.14 -4.85
C LEU A 237 -12.73 6.19 -5.10
N MET A 238 -12.43 4.95 -5.50
CA MET A 238 -13.41 3.87 -5.53
C MET A 238 -13.28 3.05 -4.25
N ILE A 239 -14.40 2.78 -3.62
CA ILE A 239 -14.48 2.02 -2.36
C ILE A 239 -15.36 0.81 -2.58
N GLY A 240 -14.83 -0.37 -2.35
CA GLY A 240 -15.58 -1.62 -2.36
C GLY A 240 -16.20 -1.92 -1.01
N ALA A 241 -17.37 -2.57 -1.06
CA ALA A 241 -18.09 -3.08 0.09
C ALA A 241 -18.67 -4.46 -0.26
N GLU A 242 -18.30 -5.51 0.47
CA GLU A 242 -18.59 -6.90 0.09
C GLU A 242 -20.08 -7.22 -0.01
N LYS A 243 -20.92 -6.59 0.82
CA LYS A 243 -22.36 -6.81 0.86
C LYS A 243 -23.22 -5.62 0.45
N ALA A 244 -22.61 -4.49 0.12
CA ALA A 244 -23.34 -3.41 -0.52
C ALA A 244 -23.63 -3.77 -1.99
N ALA A 245 -24.79 -3.39 -2.48
CA ALA A 245 -25.22 -3.76 -3.83
C ALA A 245 -24.29 -3.19 -4.92
N ASN A 246 -23.53 -2.13 -4.62
CA ASN A 246 -22.68 -1.43 -5.59
C ASN A 246 -21.42 -0.86 -4.94
N PRO A 247 -20.28 -0.84 -5.64
CA PRO A 247 -19.10 -0.09 -5.23
C PRO A 247 -19.41 1.42 -5.20
N ARG A 248 -18.73 2.15 -4.32
CA ARG A 248 -18.92 3.60 -4.14
C ARG A 248 -17.77 4.38 -4.76
N GLU A 249 -18.10 5.33 -5.61
CA GLU A 249 -17.13 6.33 -6.10
C GLU A 249 -17.24 7.59 -5.25
N MET A 250 -16.09 8.07 -4.78
CA MET A 250 -15.97 9.34 -4.07
C MET A 250 -15.11 10.29 -4.90
N LYS A 251 -15.53 11.53 -5.01
CA LYS A 251 -14.83 12.57 -5.75
C LYS A 251 -14.45 13.71 -4.83
N PHE A 252 -13.24 14.21 -5.00
CA PHE A 252 -12.77 15.44 -4.39
C PHE A 252 -12.83 16.54 -5.45
N ASP A 253 -13.77 17.48 -5.34
CA ASP A 253 -13.85 18.60 -6.26
C ASP A 253 -12.82 19.69 -5.91
N SER A 254 -12.24 20.28 -6.96
CA SER A 254 -11.27 21.37 -6.83
C SER A 254 -11.98 22.61 -6.24
N GLY A 255 -11.80 22.88 -4.98
CA GLY A 255 -12.46 23.95 -4.24
C GLY A 255 -13.17 23.44 -2.99
N GLU A 256 -13.33 22.14 -2.86
CA GLU A 256 -13.83 21.51 -1.64
C GLU A 256 -12.70 20.90 -0.81
N THR A 257 -12.91 20.81 0.48
CA THR A 257 -11.93 20.28 1.43
C THR A 257 -12.17 18.80 1.77
N THR A 258 -13.25 18.21 1.27
CA THR A 258 -13.71 16.86 1.59
C THR A 258 -14.06 16.05 0.34
N PHE A 259 -14.05 14.73 0.47
CA PHE A 259 -14.57 13.83 -0.55
C PHE A 259 -16.09 13.71 -0.41
N ASP A 260 -16.81 13.91 -1.50
CA ASP A 260 -18.25 13.73 -1.57
C ASP A 260 -18.61 12.45 -2.32
N LEU A 261 -19.67 11.80 -1.86
CA LEU A 261 -20.27 10.65 -2.54
C LEU A 261 -20.87 11.09 -3.87
N GLN A 262 -20.38 10.51 -4.95
CA GLN A 262 -20.99 10.69 -6.27
C GLN A 262 -22.05 9.62 -6.50
N ASP A 263 -23.15 10.01 -7.15
CA ASP A 263 -24.21 9.07 -7.50
C ASP A 263 -23.65 7.94 -8.38
N THR A 264 -23.75 6.71 -7.89
CA THR A 264 -23.20 5.54 -8.57
C THR A 264 -24.10 5.16 -9.73
N ARG A 265 -23.73 5.56 -10.94
CA ARG A 265 -24.27 4.89 -12.13
C ARG A 265 -23.53 3.58 -12.30
N VAL A 266 -24.23 2.50 -12.03
CA VAL A 266 -23.79 1.15 -12.41
C VAL A 266 -23.69 1.13 -13.92
N VAL A 267 -22.49 0.99 -14.46
CA VAL A 267 -22.31 0.54 -15.85
C VAL A 267 -22.52 -0.97 -15.80
N ASP A 268 -23.73 -1.37 -16.13
CA ASP A 268 -24.06 -2.78 -16.32
C ASP A 268 -23.30 -3.25 -17.58
N LEU A 269 -22.21 -3.97 -17.37
CA LEU A 269 -21.46 -4.65 -18.43
C LEU A 269 -22.12 -6.01 -18.65
N ASN A 270 -23.30 -6.01 -19.32
CA ASN A 270 -23.87 -7.20 -19.95
C ASN A 270 -23.04 -7.64 -21.14
#